data_f8930c0f67dcd6ee2a3d1b57f773831f
#
_entry.id   f8930c0f67dcd6ee2a3d1b57f773831f
#
_cell.length_a   1.000
_cell.length_b   1.000
_cell.length_c   1.000
_cell.angle_alpha   90.00
_cell.angle_beta   90.00
_cell.angle_gamma   90.00
#
_symmetry.space_group_name_H-M   'P 1'
#
loop_
_entity.id
_entity.type
_entity.pdbx_description
1 polymer ?
#
loop_
_entity_poly.entity_id
_entity_poly.type
_entity_poly.pdbx_seq_one_letter_code
_entity_poly.pdbx_strand_id
1 'polypeptide(L)'
;MSHTLYTSSVPRVQRCELAVPGSSPEMFEKALKSGVDFIFLDLEDAVAPDDKLQARKNVIAAINDLDWKGHGITVSVRINGLDTQYMVRDVVDLVEQAGSKIDTILIPKVGVYSDVYMVEAMLSQLETQQGLKNKIGIEALIETALGMANVEDIAKQGALGGRLEALHFGVADYAASNRARTAVSYTHLTLPTICSV
;
A
#
# COMPACT_ATOMS: atom_id res chain seq x y z
N MET A 1 4.74 31.50 -2.70
CA MET A 1 3.70 30.50 -2.40
C MET A 1 3.52 30.41 -0.89
N SER A 2 2.31 30.29 -0.41
CA SER A 2 2.07 30.06 1.01
C SER A 2 2.60 28.66 1.39
N HIS A 3 3.35 28.56 2.48
CA HIS A 3 3.84 27.28 2.99
C HIS A 3 2.72 26.36 3.54
N THR A 4 1.48 26.86 3.52
CA THR A 4 0.28 26.09 3.90
C THR A 4 -0.51 25.59 2.70
N LEU A 5 -0.08 25.89 1.47
CA LEU A 5 -0.73 25.45 0.24
C LEU A 5 0.08 24.30 -0.36
N TYR A 6 -0.44 23.10 -0.23
CA TYR A 6 0.06 21.91 -0.91
C TYR A 6 -0.81 21.60 -2.12
N THR A 7 -0.23 20.97 -3.13
CA THR A 7 -1.02 20.41 -4.24
C THR A 7 -1.93 19.34 -3.67
N SER A 8 -3.22 19.49 -3.90
CA SER A 8 -4.20 18.49 -3.45
C SER A 8 -3.97 17.16 -4.17
N SER A 9 -3.87 16.08 -3.42
CA SER A 9 -3.93 14.72 -3.97
C SER A 9 -5.32 14.41 -4.51
N VAL A 10 -5.46 13.32 -5.26
CA VAL A 10 -6.78 12.86 -5.72
C VAL A 10 -7.61 12.46 -4.49
N PRO A 11 -8.77 13.08 -4.27
CA PRO A 11 -9.62 12.70 -3.14
C PRO A 11 -10.20 11.30 -3.37
N ARG A 12 -9.99 10.41 -2.43
CA ARG A 12 -10.52 9.05 -2.42
C ARG A 12 -11.31 8.78 -1.16
N VAL A 13 -12.32 7.93 -1.25
CA VAL A 13 -13.07 7.50 -0.07
C VAL A 13 -12.31 6.32 0.55
N GLN A 14 -11.91 6.49 1.81
CA GLN A 14 -11.14 5.51 2.58
C GLN A 14 -11.68 5.41 4.01
N ARG A 15 -12.96 5.16 4.18
CA ARG A 15 -13.59 5.02 5.50
C ARG A 15 -13.42 3.62 6.07
N CYS A 16 -13.41 2.61 5.19
CA CYS A 16 -13.25 1.22 5.54
C CYS A 16 -12.33 0.55 4.53
N GLU A 17 -11.23 0.01 5.02
CA GLU A 17 -10.19 -0.61 4.24
C GLU A 17 -10.14 -2.11 4.49
N LEU A 18 -10.07 -2.89 3.42
CA LEU A 18 -10.01 -4.35 3.48
C LEU A 18 -8.74 -4.88 2.82
N ALA A 19 -7.95 -5.60 3.61
CA ALA A 19 -6.81 -6.36 3.11
C ALA A 19 -7.27 -7.70 2.51
N VAL A 20 -6.83 -8.02 1.29
CA VAL A 20 -7.18 -9.27 0.62
C VAL A 20 -5.92 -9.97 0.11
N PRO A 21 -5.56 -11.15 0.66
CA PRO A 21 -4.36 -11.86 0.22
C PRO A 21 -4.41 -12.23 -1.27
N GLY A 22 -3.36 -11.89 -2.02
CA GLY A 22 -3.24 -12.23 -3.44
C GLY A 22 -3.15 -13.74 -3.70
N SER A 23 -2.79 -14.52 -2.70
CA SER A 23 -2.78 -15.99 -2.75
C SER A 23 -4.15 -16.64 -2.65
N SER A 24 -5.22 -15.87 -2.36
CA SER A 24 -6.57 -16.39 -2.09
C SER A 24 -7.61 -15.85 -3.08
N PRO A 25 -7.61 -16.32 -4.35
CA PRO A 25 -8.52 -15.81 -5.39
C PRO A 25 -10.00 -15.89 -5.04
N GLU A 26 -10.40 -16.88 -4.24
CA GLU A 26 -11.78 -17.08 -3.76
C GLU A 26 -12.27 -15.96 -2.84
N MET A 27 -11.36 -15.12 -2.34
CA MET A 27 -11.70 -13.96 -1.50
C MET A 27 -12.01 -12.70 -2.32
N PHE A 28 -11.56 -12.59 -3.57
CA PHE A 28 -11.71 -11.37 -4.36
C PHE A 28 -13.17 -11.02 -4.64
N GLU A 29 -13.98 -11.98 -5.06
CA GLU A 29 -15.42 -11.74 -5.25
C GLU A 29 -16.17 -11.42 -3.97
N LYS A 30 -15.74 -11.99 -2.83
CA LYS A 30 -16.31 -11.67 -1.52
C LYS A 30 -15.97 -10.25 -1.11
N ALA A 31 -14.72 -9.84 -1.35
CA ALA A 31 -14.27 -8.47 -1.10
C ALA A 31 -15.06 -7.45 -1.92
N LEU A 32 -15.30 -7.73 -3.21
CA LEU A 32 -16.11 -6.90 -4.10
C LEU A 32 -17.52 -6.64 -3.55
N LYS A 33 -18.10 -7.64 -2.86
CA LYS A 33 -19.46 -7.59 -2.31
C LYS A 33 -19.53 -7.15 -0.84
N SER A 34 -18.39 -6.80 -0.24
CA SER A 34 -18.30 -6.53 1.21
C SER A 34 -18.86 -5.17 1.63
N GLY A 35 -19.05 -4.23 0.69
CA GLY A 35 -19.52 -2.88 0.97
C GLY A 35 -18.44 -1.93 1.47
N VAL A 36 -17.17 -2.32 1.42
CA VAL A 36 -16.04 -1.42 1.70
C VAL A 36 -15.81 -0.46 0.54
N ASP A 37 -15.20 0.67 0.81
CA ASP A 37 -14.89 1.68 -0.21
C ASP A 37 -13.42 1.66 -0.64
N PHE A 38 -12.59 0.88 0.05
CA PHE A 38 -11.17 0.73 -0.27
C PHE A 38 -10.72 -0.71 -0.02
N ILE A 39 -9.96 -1.27 -0.94
CA ILE A 39 -9.27 -2.53 -0.75
C ILE A 39 -7.79 -2.39 -1.12
N PHE A 40 -6.94 -3.14 -0.44
CA PHE A 40 -5.64 -3.45 -1.01
C PHE A 40 -5.49 -4.96 -1.22
N LEU A 41 -5.09 -5.31 -2.44
CA LEU A 41 -4.72 -6.67 -2.81
C LEU A 41 -3.27 -6.88 -2.38
N ASP A 42 -3.06 -7.85 -1.51
CA ASP A 42 -1.78 -7.99 -0.80
C ASP A 42 -0.83 -8.96 -1.50
N LEU A 43 0.37 -8.50 -1.81
CA LEU A 43 1.48 -9.33 -2.31
C LEU A 43 2.57 -9.55 -1.26
N GLU A 44 2.44 -8.91 -0.09
CA GLU A 44 3.47 -8.87 0.94
C GLU A 44 3.21 -9.93 2.04
N ASP A 45 3.04 -9.54 3.28
CA ASP A 45 3.07 -10.44 4.45
C ASP A 45 1.99 -11.53 4.46
N ALA A 46 0.84 -11.29 3.84
CA ALA A 46 -0.21 -12.30 3.74
C ALA A 46 0.04 -13.38 2.67
N VAL A 47 1.18 -13.32 1.98
CA VAL A 47 1.54 -14.26 0.90
C VAL A 47 2.86 -14.95 1.22
N ALA A 48 2.86 -16.27 1.25
CA ALA A 48 4.08 -17.05 1.46
C ALA A 48 5.10 -16.86 0.32
N PRO A 49 6.42 -16.98 0.59
CA PRO A 49 7.46 -16.77 -0.43
C PRO A 49 7.26 -17.59 -1.70
N ASP A 50 6.86 -18.85 -1.57
CA ASP A 50 6.64 -19.75 -2.71
C ASP A 50 5.42 -19.38 -3.56
N ASP A 51 4.47 -18.64 -2.98
CA ASP A 51 3.23 -18.22 -3.65
C ASP A 51 3.32 -16.83 -4.28
N LYS A 52 4.39 -16.05 -4.05
CA LYS A 52 4.53 -14.66 -4.52
C LYS A 52 4.27 -14.48 -6.01
N LEU A 53 4.83 -15.36 -6.82
CA LEU A 53 4.67 -15.28 -8.27
C LEU A 53 3.21 -15.54 -8.70
N GLN A 54 2.57 -16.54 -8.09
CA GLN A 54 1.18 -16.86 -8.39
C GLN A 54 0.23 -15.80 -7.86
N ALA A 55 0.48 -15.28 -6.66
CA ALA A 55 -0.30 -14.20 -6.08
C ALA A 55 -0.33 -12.95 -6.96
N ARG A 56 0.83 -12.55 -7.53
CA ARG A 56 0.89 -11.44 -8.48
C ARG A 56 -0.02 -11.67 -9.71
N LYS A 57 0.02 -12.86 -10.28
CA LYS A 57 -0.85 -13.22 -11.41
C LYS A 57 -2.33 -13.16 -11.04
N ASN A 58 -2.68 -13.69 -9.87
CA ASN A 58 -4.04 -13.67 -9.37
C ASN A 58 -4.55 -12.24 -9.17
N VAL A 59 -3.73 -11.37 -8.57
CA VAL A 59 -4.04 -9.95 -8.34
C VAL A 59 -4.25 -9.22 -9.66
N ILE A 60 -3.36 -9.40 -10.64
CA ILE A 60 -3.49 -8.81 -11.98
C ILE A 60 -4.79 -9.26 -12.65
N ALA A 61 -5.10 -10.55 -12.60
CA ALA A 61 -6.36 -11.09 -13.14
C ALA A 61 -7.58 -10.48 -12.42
N ALA A 62 -7.58 -10.44 -11.09
CA ALA A 62 -8.69 -9.86 -10.32
C ALA A 62 -8.93 -8.38 -10.63
N ILE A 63 -7.85 -7.59 -10.82
CA ILE A 63 -7.97 -6.18 -11.20
C ILE A 63 -8.59 -6.04 -12.60
N ASN A 64 -8.23 -6.93 -13.52
CA ASN A 64 -8.72 -6.88 -14.89
C ASN A 64 -10.14 -7.44 -15.06
N ASP A 65 -10.50 -8.48 -14.35
CA ASP A 65 -11.72 -9.24 -14.57
C ASP A 65 -12.90 -8.79 -13.71
N LEU A 66 -12.65 -8.16 -12.56
CA LEU A 66 -13.69 -7.72 -11.63
C LEU A 66 -13.98 -6.22 -11.78
N ASP A 67 -15.26 -5.86 -11.67
CA ASP A 67 -15.72 -4.47 -11.78
C ASP A 67 -15.66 -3.71 -10.45
N TRP A 68 -14.45 -3.51 -9.93
CA TRP A 68 -14.20 -2.76 -8.69
C TRP A 68 -14.77 -1.35 -8.73
N LYS A 69 -14.56 -0.68 -9.84
CA LYS A 69 -14.96 0.71 -10.04
C LYS A 69 -16.48 0.87 -10.08
N GLY A 70 -17.18 -0.07 -10.71
CA GLY A 70 -18.66 -0.08 -10.72
C GLY A 70 -19.26 -0.27 -9.33
N HIS A 71 -18.50 -0.88 -8.40
CA HIS A 71 -18.87 -1.02 -6.99
C HIS A 71 -18.40 0.17 -6.12
N GLY A 72 -17.77 1.19 -6.70
CA GLY A 72 -17.29 2.36 -5.98
C GLY A 72 -16.06 2.09 -5.10
N ILE A 73 -15.30 1.03 -5.39
CA ILE A 73 -14.15 0.61 -4.61
C ILE A 73 -12.86 1.21 -5.19
N THR A 74 -12.08 1.84 -4.35
CA THR A 74 -10.69 2.21 -4.67
C THR A 74 -9.81 0.98 -4.57
N VAL A 75 -9.04 0.70 -5.63
CA VAL A 75 -8.16 -0.47 -5.73
C VAL A 75 -6.71 -0.08 -5.49
N SER A 76 -6.16 -0.55 -4.39
CA SER A 76 -4.73 -0.49 -4.07
C SER A 76 -4.08 -1.87 -4.21
N VAL A 77 -2.78 -1.90 -4.41
CA VAL A 77 -1.99 -3.12 -4.32
C VAL A 77 -0.83 -2.88 -3.36
N ARG A 78 -0.77 -3.68 -2.29
CA ARG A 78 0.41 -3.69 -1.42
C ARG A 78 1.47 -4.56 -2.08
N ILE A 79 2.52 -3.91 -2.55
CA ILE A 79 3.68 -4.57 -3.16
C ILE A 79 4.59 -5.16 -2.08
N ASN A 80 5.53 -6.01 -2.48
CA ASN A 80 6.57 -6.46 -1.56
C ASN A 80 7.52 -5.32 -1.18
N GLY A 81 8.16 -5.45 -0.01
CA GLY A 81 9.10 -4.44 0.48
C GLY A 81 10.30 -4.23 -0.44
N LEU A 82 10.88 -3.03 -0.35
CA LEU A 82 12.05 -2.62 -1.15
C LEU A 82 13.31 -3.44 -0.83
N ASP A 83 13.34 -4.08 0.32
CA ASP A 83 14.39 -4.98 0.79
C ASP A 83 14.27 -6.41 0.23
N THR A 84 13.28 -6.66 -0.63
CA THR A 84 13.01 -7.98 -1.22
C THR A 84 13.37 -8.04 -2.71
N GLN A 85 13.57 -9.24 -3.20
CA GLN A 85 13.77 -9.49 -4.63
C GLN A 85 12.49 -9.37 -5.49
N TYR A 86 11.31 -9.17 -4.87
CA TYR A 86 10.02 -9.24 -5.54
C TYR A 86 9.51 -7.87 -6.01
N MET A 87 9.82 -6.80 -5.29
CA MET A 87 9.24 -5.46 -5.45
C MET A 87 9.31 -4.94 -6.88
N VAL A 88 10.47 -5.01 -7.53
CA VAL A 88 10.65 -4.49 -8.89
C VAL A 88 9.69 -5.16 -9.87
N ARG A 89 9.55 -6.50 -9.76
CA ARG A 89 8.63 -7.24 -10.62
C ARG A 89 7.18 -7.00 -10.28
N ASP A 90 6.86 -6.74 -9.01
CA ASP A 90 5.51 -6.36 -8.64
C ASP A 90 5.10 -5.06 -9.35
N VAL A 91 5.93 -4.01 -9.24
CA VAL A 91 5.62 -2.72 -9.87
C VAL A 91 5.55 -2.83 -11.39
N VAL A 92 6.53 -3.49 -12.02
CA VAL A 92 6.56 -3.62 -13.49
C VAL A 92 5.35 -4.40 -14.00
N ASP A 93 5.12 -5.60 -13.49
CA ASP A 93 4.06 -6.47 -13.98
C ASP A 93 2.66 -5.88 -13.73
N LEU A 94 2.46 -5.23 -12.58
CA LEU A 94 1.19 -4.56 -12.24
C LEU A 94 0.90 -3.40 -13.20
N VAL A 95 1.87 -2.51 -13.43
CA VAL A 95 1.65 -1.34 -14.29
C VAL A 95 1.47 -1.75 -15.75
N GLU A 96 2.29 -2.69 -16.25
CA GLU A 96 2.21 -3.13 -17.64
C GLU A 96 0.90 -3.88 -17.95
N GLN A 97 0.37 -4.65 -17.00
CA GLN A 97 -0.76 -5.54 -17.26
C GLN A 97 -2.09 -5.04 -16.70
N ALA A 98 -2.08 -4.14 -15.71
CA ALA A 98 -3.30 -3.67 -15.05
C ALA A 98 -3.29 -2.18 -14.66
N GLY A 99 -2.25 -1.42 -15.00
CA GLY A 99 -2.02 -0.06 -14.52
C GLY A 99 -3.16 0.93 -14.74
N SER A 100 -3.93 0.75 -15.82
CA SER A 100 -5.09 1.63 -16.11
C SER A 100 -6.25 1.46 -15.13
N LYS A 101 -6.25 0.39 -14.33
CA LYS A 101 -7.30 0.04 -13.36
C LYS A 101 -6.85 0.09 -11.91
N ILE A 102 -5.56 0.32 -11.66
CA ILE A 102 -5.00 0.49 -10.33
C ILE A 102 -5.15 1.96 -9.94
N ASP A 103 -5.66 2.19 -8.74
CA ASP A 103 -5.76 3.54 -8.18
C ASP A 103 -4.49 3.93 -7.43
N THR A 104 -3.98 3.07 -6.56
CA THR A 104 -2.80 3.34 -5.74
C THR A 104 -1.90 2.10 -5.59
N ILE A 105 -0.63 2.35 -5.30
CA ILE A 105 0.32 1.35 -4.81
C ILE A 105 0.61 1.64 -3.34
N LEU A 106 0.42 0.66 -2.48
CA LEU A 106 0.78 0.71 -1.07
C LEU A 106 2.19 0.14 -0.87
N ILE A 107 3.11 0.99 -0.42
CA ILE A 107 4.50 0.61 -0.16
C ILE A 107 4.62 0.21 1.31
N PRO A 108 4.96 -1.04 1.63
CA PRO A 108 5.17 -1.48 3.01
C PRO A 108 6.51 -1.00 3.56
N LYS A 109 6.61 -0.92 4.88
CA LYS A 109 7.86 -0.73 5.64
C LYS A 109 8.68 0.48 5.23
N VAL A 110 8.01 1.55 4.77
CA VAL A 110 8.69 2.80 4.37
C VAL A 110 9.48 3.36 5.55
N GLY A 111 10.78 3.54 5.35
CA GLY A 111 11.71 4.04 6.35
C GLY A 111 12.15 5.48 6.13
N VAL A 112 12.30 5.88 4.89
CA VAL A 112 12.75 7.21 4.46
C VAL A 112 12.04 7.63 3.17
N TYR A 113 12.07 8.93 2.83
CA TYR A 113 11.42 9.42 1.60
C TYR A 113 11.98 8.78 0.31
N SER A 114 13.25 8.44 0.26
CA SER A 114 13.83 7.78 -0.92
C SER A 114 13.17 6.45 -1.28
N ASP A 115 12.54 5.78 -0.32
CA ASP A 115 11.76 4.57 -0.57
C ASP A 115 10.52 4.90 -1.43
N VAL A 116 9.85 6.00 -1.11
CA VAL A 116 8.71 6.51 -1.89
C VAL A 116 9.18 6.99 -3.26
N TYR A 117 10.27 7.76 -3.32
CA TYR A 117 10.82 8.30 -4.54
C TYR A 117 11.22 7.22 -5.56
N MET A 118 11.79 6.11 -5.09
CA MET A 118 12.14 4.98 -5.95
C MET A 118 10.92 4.45 -6.71
N VAL A 119 9.83 4.19 -6.00
CA VAL A 119 8.59 3.70 -6.61
C VAL A 119 7.95 4.76 -7.50
N GLU A 120 7.96 6.03 -7.07
CA GLU A 120 7.48 7.16 -7.88
C GLU A 120 8.20 7.26 -9.23
N ALA A 121 9.53 7.13 -9.22
CA ALA A 121 10.34 7.18 -10.43
C ALA A 121 10.02 6.00 -11.38
N MET A 122 9.84 4.80 -10.84
CA MET A 122 9.44 3.62 -11.61
C MET A 122 8.05 3.81 -12.23
N LEU A 123 7.07 4.21 -11.43
CA LEU A 123 5.70 4.46 -11.91
C LEU A 123 5.67 5.49 -13.03
N SER A 124 6.40 6.61 -12.87
CA SER A 124 6.44 7.69 -13.87
C SER A 124 6.98 7.22 -15.22
N GLN A 125 8.01 6.36 -15.21
CA GLN A 125 8.59 5.78 -16.43
C GLN A 125 7.65 4.76 -17.08
N LEU A 126 7.10 3.85 -16.30
CA LEU A 126 6.19 2.80 -16.78
C LEU A 126 4.87 3.38 -17.29
N GLU A 127 4.28 4.35 -16.60
CA GLU A 127 3.08 5.05 -17.06
C GLU A 127 3.32 5.74 -18.41
N THR A 128 4.47 6.39 -18.57
CA THR A 128 4.85 7.02 -19.83
C THR A 128 5.00 5.99 -20.94
N GLN A 129 5.68 4.88 -20.66
CA GLN A 129 5.87 3.78 -21.61
C GLN A 129 4.54 3.15 -22.03
N GLN A 130 3.61 2.96 -21.09
CA GLN A 130 2.29 2.38 -21.33
C GLN A 130 1.27 3.40 -21.87
N GLY A 131 1.60 4.69 -21.92
CA GLY A 131 0.68 5.76 -22.33
C GLY A 131 -0.51 5.93 -21.41
N LEU A 132 -0.35 5.66 -20.11
CA LEU A 132 -1.43 5.79 -19.14
C LEU A 132 -1.83 7.27 -18.98
N LYS A 133 -3.13 7.54 -18.99
CA LYS A 133 -3.68 8.89 -18.86
C LYS A 133 -3.75 9.34 -17.39
N ASN A 134 -4.00 8.40 -16.49
CA ASN A 134 -4.12 8.66 -15.07
C ASN A 134 -2.83 8.21 -14.37
N LYS A 135 -2.38 9.00 -13.42
CA LYS A 135 -1.28 8.61 -12.54
C LYS A 135 -1.79 7.67 -11.46
N ILE A 136 -1.02 6.63 -11.20
CA ILE A 136 -1.21 5.73 -10.05
C ILE A 136 -0.70 6.46 -8.81
N GLY A 137 -1.54 6.61 -7.78
CA GLY A 137 -1.15 7.21 -6.51
C GLY A 137 -0.20 6.30 -5.72
N ILE A 138 0.45 6.88 -4.71
CA ILE A 138 1.27 6.13 -3.76
C ILE A 138 0.70 6.31 -2.36
N GLU A 139 0.65 5.24 -1.61
CA GLU A 139 0.39 5.23 -0.18
C GLU A 139 1.57 4.59 0.53
N ALA A 140 1.98 5.15 1.64
CA ALA A 140 3.13 4.67 2.39
C ALA A 140 2.71 4.10 3.75
N LEU A 141 3.09 2.86 4.02
CA LEU A 141 2.82 2.20 5.29
C LEU A 141 3.98 2.46 6.27
N ILE A 142 3.68 3.25 7.30
CA ILE A 142 4.61 3.59 8.37
C ILE A 142 4.45 2.55 9.47
N GLU A 143 5.37 1.61 9.50
CA GLU A 143 5.28 0.43 10.36
C GLU A 143 6.66 -0.02 10.88
N THR A 144 7.65 0.86 10.79
CA THR A 144 8.97 0.64 11.36
C THR A 144 9.38 1.79 12.27
N ALA A 145 10.28 1.54 13.21
CA ALA A 145 10.86 2.58 14.05
C ALA A 145 11.53 3.67 13.22
N LEU A 146 12.23 3.28 12.15
CA LEU A 146 12.87 4.21 11.21
C LEU A 146 11.82 5.07 10.48
N GLY A 147 10.76 4.48 9.95
CA GLY A 147 9.70 5.19 9.25
C GLY A 147 8.99 6.18 10.15
N MET A 148 8.71 5.81 11.39
CA MET A 148 8.11 6.71 12.36
C MET A 148 9.03 7.88 12.72
N ALA A 149 10.34 7.64 12.85
CA ALA A 149 11.32 8.70 13.11
C ALA A 149 11.42 9.72 11.95
N ASN A 150 11.12 9.30 10.73
CA ASN A 150 11.20 10.13 9.53
C ASN A 150 9.82 10.51 8.95
N VAL A 151 8.72 10.21 9.63
CA VAL A 151 7.36 10.37 9.08
C VAL A 151 7.06 11.80 8.61
N GLU A 152 7.56 12.80 9.31
CA GLU A 152 7.39 14.21 8.94
C GLU A 152 8.10 14.53 7.61
N ASP A 153 9.32 14.03 7.41
CA ASP A 153 10.08 14.23 6.18
C ASP A 153 9.45 13.46 5.02
N ILE A 154 9.03 12.21 5.24
CA ILE A 154 8.29 11.41 4.27
C ILE A 154 7.04 12.17 3.80
N ALA A 155 6.25 12.69 4.73
CA ALA A 155 5.03 13.43 4.40
C ALA A 155 5.32 14.72 3.63
N LYS A 156 6.30 15.51 4.08
CA LYS A 156 6.67 16.79 3.43
C LYS A 156 7.20 16.58 2.02
N GLN A 157 8.15 15.68 1.85
CA GLN A 157 8.76 15.40 0.55
C GLN A 157 7.77 14.75 -0.40
N GLY A 158 6.96 13.80 0.09
CA GLY A 158 5.92 13.15 -0.70
C GLY A 158 4.83 14.12 -1.17
N ALA A 159 4.45 15.10 -0.35
CA ALA A 159 3.52 16.16 -0.75
C ALA A 159 4.09 17.04 -1.87
N LEU A 160 5.40 17.30 -1.88
CA LEU A 160 6.06 18.06 -2.95
C LEU A 160 6.12 17.25 -4.26
N GLY A 161 6.32 15.95 -4.20
CA GLY A 161 6.29 15.06 -5.36
C GLY A 161 4.89 14.94 -5.98
N GLY A 162 3.84 15.15 -5.18
CA GLY A 162 2.44 15.20 -5.63
C GLY A 162 1.86 13.85 -6.04
N ARG A 163 2.50 12.73 -5.65
CA ARG A 163 2.03 11.37 -5.90
C ARG A 163 1.65 10.64 -4.60
N LEU A 164 2.26 11.01 -3.47
CA LEU A 164 1.90 10.45 -2.17
C LEU A 164 0.51 10.96 -1.74
N GLU A 165 -0.44 10.03 -1.60
CA GLU A 165 -1.84 10.34 -1.29
C GLU A 165 -2.17 10.11 0.18
N ALA A 166 -1.58 9.07 0.81
CA ALA A 166 -1.85 8.72 2.19
C ALA A 166 -0.64 8.13 2.91
N LEU A 167 -0.67 8.25 4.24
CA LEU A 167 0.19 7.53 5.17
C LEU A 167 -0.68 6.60 6.00
N HIS A 168 -0.37 5.31 6.01
CA HIS A 168 -0.99 4.31 6.86
C HIS A 168 -0.12 4.02 8.06
N PHE A 169 -0.70 3.64 9.18
CA PHE A 169 0.05 3.22 10.36
C PHE A 169 -0.14 1.72 10.61
N GLY A 170 0.94 0.94 10.41
CA GLY A 170 0.96 -0.49 10.64
C GLY A 170 1.36 -0.83 12.08
N VAL A 171 0.38 -0.94 12.96
CA VAL A 171 0.61 -1.08 14.41
C VAL A 171 1.35 -2.36 14.80
N ALA A 172 1.11 -3.47 14.12
CA ALA A 172 1.70 -4.77 14.46
C ALA A 172 3.21 -4.79 14.19
N ASP A 173 3.59 -4.43 12.98
CA ASP A 173 5.00 -4.37 12.57
C ASP A 173 5.75 -3.25 13.27
N TYR A 174 5.10 -2.12 13.52
CA TYR A 174 5.69 -1.05 14.32
C TYR A 174 6.02 -1.53 15.74
N ALA A 175 5.10 -2.26 16.38
CA ALA A 175 5.35 -2.85 17.71
C ALA A 175 6.51 -3.86 17.66
N ALA A 176 6.57 -4.70 16.65
CA ALA A 176 7.66 -5.65 16.44
C ALA A 176 9.00 -4.94 16.20
N SER A 177 9.02 -3.92 15.35
CA SER A 177 10.21 -3.10 15.06
C SER A 177 10.79 -2.44 16.32
N ASN A 178 9.93 -2.02 17.24
CA ASN A 178 10.32 -1.44 18.53
C ASN A 178 10.56 -2.47 19.64
N ARG A 179 10.43 -3.78 19.33
CA ARG A 179 10.49 -4.86 20.32
C ARG A 179 9.50 -4.65 21.46
N ALA A 180 8.37 -4.01 21.19
CA ALA A 180 7.33 -3.80 22.17
C ALA A 180 6.63 -5.12 22.47
N ARG A 181 6.18 -5.29 23.72
CA ARG A 181 5.32 -6.43 24.05
C ARG A 181 3.97 -6.21 23.41
N THR A 182 3.55 -7.11 22.55
CA THR A 182 2.20 -7.15 22.01
C THR A 182 1.34 -8.09 22.87
N ALA A 183 0.10 -7.69 23.14
CA ALA A 183 -0.85 -8.63 23.73
C ALA A 183 -1.17 -9.75 22.72
N VAL A 184 -1.53 -10.91 23.21
CA VAL A 184 -1.90 -12.10 22.41
C VAL A 184 -3.14 -11.86 21.54
N SER A 185 -3.87 -10.77 21.74
CA SER A 185 -4.93 -10.32 20.87
C SER A 185 -4.51 -9.00 20.22
N TYR A 186 -4.65 -8.92 18.91
CA TYR A 186 -4.29 -7.79 18.05
C TYR A 186 -4.94 -6.44 18.39
N THR A 187 -5.70 -6.35 19.46
CA THR A 187 -6.49 -5.19 19.81
C THR A 187 -5.81 -4.22 20.77
N HIS A 188 -4.66 -4.57 21.33
CA HIS A 188 -3.96 -3.70 22.26
C HIS A 188 -2.44 -3.84 22.10
N LEU A 189 -1.80 -2.79 21.59
CA LEU A 189 -0.48 -2.42 22.08
C LEU A 189 -0.62 -2.35 23.59
N THR A 190 0.10 -3.19 24.32
CA THR A 190 -0.04 -3.19 25.78
C THR A 190 0.55 -1.94 26.39
N LEU A 191 -0.24 -0.89 26.42
CA LEU A 191 -0.21 0.04 27.55
C LEU A 191 -0.33 -0.67 28.93
N PRO A 192 -0.95 -1.86 29.06
CA PRO A 192 -0.98 -2.60 30.33
C PRO A 192 0.37 -2.97 30.90
N THR A 193 1.43 -3.02 30.12
CA THR A 193 2.77 -3.20 30.66
C THR A 193 3.21 -2.06 31.57
N ILE A 194 2.56 -0.92 31.49
CA ILE A 194 2.79 0.21 32.38
C ILE A 194 2.06 -0.01 33.71
N CYS A 195 1.04 -0.86 33.74
CA CYS A 195 0.26 -1.15 34.93
C CYS A 195 0.74 -2.39 35.69
N SER A 196 1.79 -3.04 35.25
CA SER A 196 2.38 -4.20 35.90
C SER A 196 3.68 -3.87 36.65
N VAL A 197 3.79 -2.65 37.17
CA VAL A 197 4.82 -2.23 38.12
C VAL A 197 4.25 -2.34 39.52
#